data_620ca0b15b10c441e28449bd2dcc1fac
#
_entry.id   620ca0b15b10c441e28449bd2dcc1fac
#
_cell.length_a   1.000
_cell.length_b   1.000
_cell.length_c   1.000
_cell.angle_alpha   90.00
_cell.angle_beta   90.00
_cell.angle_gamma   90.00
#
_symmetry.space_group_name_H-M   'P 1'
#
loop_
_entity.id
_entity.type
_entity.pdbx_description
1 polymer ?
#
loop_
_entity_poly.entity_id
_entity_poly.type
_entity_poly.pdbx_seq_one_letter_code
_entity_poly.pdbx_strand_id
1 'polypeptide(L)'
;TLDIIFTAEDEVLNGFAVPANYTIIWVDQNDAALWTGDEKWLRTVLAHELQHLVYFNTVKGPWWLPEPMNSLVHGTPTWIVEGIAEYFTEEWRPFRYELSHRYHVLRNTVHKIQDPHNDGYSKSLYLADRFGDSTISKILNHRNKLKFLDFKESFKKHTGITLKQFNEDWRRQMNTFYFSQ
;
A
#
# COMPACT_ATOMS: atom_id res chain seq x y z
N THR A 1 -18.92 9.80 9.17
CA THR A 1 -18.14 11.07 9.20
C THR A 1 -16.68 10.69 9.08
N LEU A 2 -15.93 11.45 8.33
CA LEU A 2 -14.49 11.37 8.20
C LEU A 2 -13.92 12.61 8.84
N ASP A 3 -12.97 12.46 9.74
CA ASP A 3 -12.33 13.59 10.41
C ASP A 3 -10.86 13.70 9.97
N ILE A 4 -10.45 14.92 9.58
CA ILE A 4 -9.07 15.24 9.24
C ILE A 4 -8.56 16.22 10.30
N ILE A 5 -7.51 15.82 11.00
CA ILE A 5 -6.92 16.59 12.08
C ILE A 5 -5.56 17.11 11.62
N PHE A 6 -5.39 18.41 11.59
CA PHE A 6 -4.09 19.03 11.38
C PHE A 6 -3.47 19.38 12.72
N THR A 7 -2.21 19.05 12.90
CA THR A 7 -1.45 19.39 14.11
C THR A 7 -0.11 20.02 13.74
N ALA A 8 0.34 20.93 14.58
CA ALA A 8 1.63 21.62 14.47
C ALA A 8 2.65 21.08 15.49
N GLU A 9 2.36 19.92 16.10
CA GLU A 9 3.33 19.27 16.98
C GLU A 9 4.51 18.76 16.16
N ASP A 10 5.71 18.89 16.73
CA ASP A 10 6.96 18.45 16.08
C ASP A 10 7.08 16.92 16.15
N GLU A 11 6.72 16.28 15.04
CA GLU A 11 6.74 14.82 14.90
C GLU A 11 7.44 14.39 13.61
N VAL A 12 8.00 13.20 13.65
CA VAL A 12 8.72 12.62 12.52
C VAL A 12 7.77 12.11 11.42
N LEU A 13 6.51 11.88 11.76
CA LEU A 13 5.50 11.36 10.84
C LEU A 13 4.86 12.49 10.03
N ASN A 14 4.59 12.22 8.75
CA ASN A 14 3.90 13.15 7.87
C ASN A 14 2.39 13.09 8.02
N GLY A 15 1.86 11.88 8.19
CA GLY A 15 0.45 11.59 8.37
C GLY A 15 0.24 10.22 8.96
N PHE A 16 -0.95 9.98 9.49
CA PHE A 16 -1.35 8.70 10.05
C PHE A 16 -2.87 8.53 9.99
N ALA A 17 -3.33 7.49 9.33
CA ALA A 17 -4.74 7.13 9.26
C ALA A 17 -5.07 5.96 10.21
N VAL A 18 -6.24 6.01 10.82
CA VAL A 18 -6.73 4.97 11.73
C VAL A 18 -8.09 4.40 11.30
N PRO A 19 -8.38 3.13 11.64
CA PRO A 19 -9.66 2.50 11.30
C PRO A 19 -10.90 3.20 11.87
N ALA A 20 -10.73 4.09 12.86
CA ALA A 20 -11.82 4.88 13.45
C ALA A 20 -12.29 6.06 12.58
N ASN A 21 -11.94 6.07 11.28
CA ASN A 21 -12.33 7.07 10.29
C ASN A 21 -11.78 8.48 10.53
N TYR A 22 -10.58 8.58 11.07
CA TYR A 22 -9.87 9.86 11.09
C TYR A 22 -8.42 9.71 10.64
N THR A 23 -7.85 10.82 10.17
CA THR A 23 -6.42 10.95 9.87
C THR A 23 -5.85 12.17 10.57
N ILE A 24 -4.59 12.06 10.99
CA ILE A 24 -3.81 13.15 11.56
C ILE A 24 -2.71 13.50 10.57
N ILE A 25 -2.51 14.78 10.30
CA ILE A 25 -1.45 15.28 9.43
C ILE A 25 -0.63 16.30 10.21
N TRP A 26 0.66 16.06 10.30
CA TRP A 26 1.63 16.98 10.92
C TRP A 26 2.08 18.00 9.89
N VAL A 27 1.70 19.27 10.08
CA VAL A 27 1.91 20.34 9.10
C VAL A 27 3.10 21.24 9.43
N ASP A 28 3.79 21.03 10.56
CA ASP A 28 4.93 21.83 10.95
C ASP A 28 6.25 21.17 10.58
N GLN A 29 7.24 21.99 10.17
CA GLN A 29 8.65 21.67 9.93
C GLN A 29 8.94 20.37 9.11
N ASN A 30 8.14 20.15 8.09
CA ASN A 30 8.30 18.94 7.28
C ASN A 30 9.35 19.11 6.18
N ASP A 31 10.47 18.40 6.29
CA ASP A 31 11.55 18.43 5.28
C ASP A 31 11.07 18.04 3.89
N ALA A 32 10.10 17.14 3.77
CA ALA A 32 9.54 16.76 2.49
C ALA A 32 8.77 17.91 1.82
N ALA A 33 8.12 18.78 2.59
CA ALA A 33 7.48 19.99 2.08
C ALA A 33 8.49 20.98 1.49
N LEU A 34 9.67 21.12 2.11
CA LEU A 34 10.75 21.97 1.58
C LEU A 34 11.24 21.53 0.20
N TRP A 35 11.23 20.21 -0.08
CA TRP A 35 11.70 19.66 -1.35
C TRP A 35 10.63 19.65 -2.45
N THR A 36 9.37 19.44 -2.07
CA THR A 36 8.26 19.24 -3.02
C THR A 36 7.35 20.45 -3.19
N GLY A 37 7.45 21.43 -2.26
CA GLY A 37 6.50 22.54 -2.09
C GLY A 37 5.32 22.13 -1.19
N ASP A 38 4.94 23.05 -0.29
CA ASP A 38 3.97 22.79 0.78
C ASP A 38 2.62 22.28 0.28
N GLU A 39 2.07 22.90 -0.77
CA GLU A 39 0.78 22.51 -1.34
C GLU A 39 0.84 21.09 -1.95
N LYS A 40 1.87 20.80 -2.72
CA LYS A 40 2.04 19.49 -3.36
C LYS A 40 2.27 18.40 -2.32
N TRP A 41 3.10 18.66 -1.32
CA TRP A 41 3.35 17.75 -0.22
C TRP A 41 2.06 17.44 0.53
N LEU A 42 1.32 18.45 0.99
CA LEU A 42 0.10 18.29 1.76
C LEU A 42 -0.96 17.50 0.96
N ARG A 43 -1.14 17.82 -0.32
CA ARG A 43 -2.06 17.10 -1.19
C ARG A 43 -1.70 15.62 -1.33
N THR A 44 -0.40 15.33 -1.48
CA THR A 44 0.10 13.96 -1.64
C THR A 44 -0.09 13.16 -0.34
N VAL A 45 0.29 13.72 0.81
CA VAL A 45 0.12 13.06 2.11
C VAL A 45 -1.36 12.83 2.40
N LEU A 46 -2.19 13.85 2.22
CA LEU A 46 -3.63 13.73 2.43
C LEU A 46 -4.25 12.66 1.54
N ALA A 47 -3.89 12.61 0.26
CA ALA A 47 -4.39 11.59 -0.66
C ALA A 47 -3.95 10.19 -0.23
N HIS A 48 -2.70 10.02 0.22
CA HIS A 48 -2.17 8.76 0.76
C HIS A 48 -2.97 8.29 1.98
N GLU A 49 -3.15 9.16 2.97
CA GLU A 49 -3.89 8.80 4.19
C GLU A 49 -5.38 8.52 3.91
N LEU A 50 -5.99 9.23 2.97
CA LEU A 50 -7.35 8.95 2.54
C LEU A 50 -7.49 7.56 1.89
N GLN A 51 -6.48 7.06 1.19
CA GLN A 51 -6.48 5.69 0.67
C GLN A 51 -6.48 4.65 1.79
N HIS A 52 -5.77 4.88 2.88
CA HIS A 52 -5.86 4.03 4.07
C HIS A 52 -7.27 4.00 4.65
N LEU A 53 -7.94 5.15 4.75
CA LEU A 53 -9.32 5.20 5.23
C LEU A 53 -10.30 4.46 4.30
N VAL A 54 -10.12 4.60 2.98
CA VAL A 54 -10.89 3.82 2.00
C VAL A 54 -10.63 2.32 2.20
N TYR A 55 -9.37 1.93 2.38
CA TYR A 55 -9.00 0.54 2.66
C TYR A 55 -9.68 0.02 3.93
N PHE A 56 -9.57 0.73 5.07
CA PHE A 56 -10.19 0.31 6.33
C PHE A 56 -11.71 0.17 6.23
N ASN A 57 -12.37 1.07 5.48
CA ASN A 57 -13.81 0.98 5.26
C ASN A 57 -14.21 -0.13 4.29
N THR A 58 -13.32 -0.52 3.39
CA THR A 58 -13.55 -1.60 2.43
C THR A 58 -13.32 -2.96 3.05
N VAL A 59 -12.20 -3.13 3.77
CA VAL A 59 -11.78 -4.40 4.33
C VAL A 59 -12.42 -4.61 5.70
N LYS A 60 -13.38 -5.52 5.76
CA LYS A 60 -14.08 -5.86 7.01
C LYS A 60 -13.77 -7.30 7.40
N GLY A 61 -13.44 -7.48 8.66
CA GLY A 61 -13.32 -8.78 9.28
C GLY A 61 -14.69 -9.39 9.66
N PRO A 62 -14.70 -10.49 10.41
CA PRO A 62 -15.92 -11.09 10.92
C PRO A 62 -16.71 -10.09 11.79
N TRP A 63 -18.01 -10.04 11.60
CA TRP A 63 -18.90 -9.09 12.30
C TRP A 63 -18.89 -9.22 13.84
N TRP A 64 -18.45 -10.37 14.36
CA TRP A 64 -18.33 -10.66 15.78
C TRP A 64 -16.96 -10.29 16.37
N LEU A 65 -16.01 -9.81 15.54
CA LEU A 65 -14.67 -9.46 15.98
C LEU A 65 -14.54 -7.94 16.10
N PRO A 66 -13.98 -7.41 17.19
CA PRO A 66 -13.70 -5.98 17.31
C PRO A 66 -12.82 -5.47 16.18
N GLU A 67 -13.10 -4.27 15.67
CA GLU A 67 -12.38 -3.68 14.52
C GLU A 67 -10.85 -3.71 14.61
N PRO A 68 -10.21 -3.40 15.75
CA PRO A 68 -8.75 -3.47 15.85
C PRO A 68 -8.17 -4.86 15.60
N MET A 69 -8.97 -5.91 15.76
CA MET A 69 -8.55 -7.30 15.53
C MET A 69 -8.85 -7.78 14.10
N ASN A 70 -9.61 -7.02 13.33
CA ASN A 70 -9.99 -7.39 11.97
C ASN A 70 -8.77 -7.56 11.06
N SER A 71 -7.75 -6.71 11.19
CA SER A 71 -6.51 -6.78 10.42
C SER A 71 -5.76 -8.11 10.61
N LEU A 72 -5.86 -8.72 11.79
CA LEU A 72 -5.23 -10.01 12.08
C LEU A 72 -5.93 -11.19 11.37
N VAL A 73 -7.24 -11.06 11.13
CA VAL A 73 -8.06 -12.17 10.61
C VAL A 73 -8.11 -12.20 9.10
N HIS A 74 -8.20 -11.05 8.43
CA HIS A 74 -8.26 -11.04 6.97
C HIS A 74 -6.91 -11.34 6.29
N GLY A 75 -5.80 -11.32 7.04
CA GLY A 75 -4.48 -11.73 6.57
C GLY A 75 -3.93 -10.91 5.40
N THR A 76 -4.32 -9.63 5.31
CA THR A 76 -3.82 -8.73 4.27
C THR A 76 -2.36 -8.38 4.56
N PRO A 77 -1.44 -8.60 3.60
CA PRO A 77 -0.05 -8.23 3.79
C PRO A 77 0.15 -6.72 3.89
N THR A 78 1.09 -6.28 4.72
CA THR A 78 1.40 -4.84 4.91
C THR A 78 1.73 -4.15 3.58
N TRP A 79 2.42 -4.83 2.66
CA TRP A 79 2.76 -4.25 1.36
C TRP A 79 1.55 -3.86 0.50
N ILE A 80 0.40 -4.52 0.67
CA ILE A 80 -0.81 -4.13 -0.10
C ILE A 80 -1.46 -2.90 0.52
N VAL A 81 -1.42 -2.77 1.84
CA VAL A 81 -1.99 -1.62 2.54
C VAL A 81 -1.27 -0.34 2.13
N GLU A 82 0.06 -0.33 2.27
CA GLU A 82 0.89 0.79 1.85
C GLU A 82 0.95 0.94 0.33
N GLY A 83 1.05 -0.20 -0.38
CA GLY A 83 1.15 -0.21 -1.83
C GLY A 83 -0.06 0.36 -2.55
N ILE A 84 -1.27 0.19 -2.02
CA ILE A 84 -2.47 0.82 -2.57
C ILE A 84 -2.42 2.33 -2.36
N ALA A 85 -2.06 2.77 -1.16
CA ALA A 85 -1.95 4.19 -0.85
C ALA A 85 -0.90 4.87 -1.76
N GLU A 86 0.26 4.25 -1.95
CA GLU A 86 1.29 4.72 -2.85
C GLU A 86 0.87 4.70 -4.33
N TYR A 87 0.25 3.61 -4.78
CA TYR A 87 -0.17 3.41 -6.18
C TYR A 87 -1.20 4.45 -6.64
N PHE A 88 -2.15 4.78 -5.79
CA PHE A 88 -3.19 5.78 -6.13
C PHE A 88 -2.77 7.23 -5.85
N THR A 89 -1.56 7.47 -5.31
CA THR A 89 -1.07 8.81 -4.94
C THR A 89 0.22 9.20 -5.66
N GLU A 90 0.62 8.51 -6.66
CA GLU A 90 1.97 8.30 -7.20
C GLU A 90 2.70 9.44 -7.91
N GLU A 91 2.36 10.70 -7.84
CA GLU A 91 2.99 11.75 -8.67
C GLU A 91 4.54 11.78 -8.69
N TRP A 92 5.21 11.22 -7.68
CA TRP A 92 6.69 11.27 -7.56
C TRP A 92 7.35 9.97 -7.07
N ARG A 93 6.59 8.94 -6.83
CA ARG A 93 7.05 7.67 -6.22
C ARG A 93 7.94 6.78 -7.08
N PRO A 94 7.80 6.72 -8.41
CA PRO A 94 8.65 5.85 -9.23
C PRO A 94 10.14 6.03 -8.97
N PHE A 95 10.61 7.25 -8.75
CA PHE A 95 12.02 7.52 -8.48
C PHE A 95 12.52 6.95 -7.15
N ARG A 96 11.67 6.88 -6.13
CA ARG A 96 12.05 6.34 -4.82
C ARG A 96 12.22 4.83 -4.86
N TYR A 97 11.24 4.11 -5.39
CA TYR A 97 11.32 2.65 -5.42
C TYR A 97 12.36 2.18 -6.45
N GLU A 98 12.54 2.88 -7.55
CA GLU A 98 13.47 2.50 -8.61
C GLU A 98 14.90 2.38 -8.10
N LEU A 99 15.40 3.37 -7.37
CA LEU A 99 16.74 3.33 -6.77
C LEU A 99 16.90 2.15 -5.80
N SER A 100 15.93 1.94 -4.93
CA SER A 100 15.95 0.84 -3.97
C SER A 100 15.92 -0.53 -4.67
N HIS A 101 15.01 -0.70 -5.64
CA HIS A 101 14.85 -1.97 -6.35
C HIS A 101 16.08 -2.28 -7.21
N ARG A 102 16.61 -1.32 -7.95
CA ARG A 102 17.84 -1.47 -8.74
C ARG A 102 19.02 -1.88 -7.86
N TYR A 103 19.22 -1.22 -6.73
CA TYR A 103 20.25 -1.59 -5.76
C TYR A 103 20.12 -3.05 -5.30
N HIS A 104 18.92 -3.46 -4.93
CA HIS A 104 18.65 -4.82 -4.46
C HIS A 104 18.77 -5.88 -5.57
N VAL A 105 18.34 -5.56 -6.80
CA VAL A 105 18.50 -6.46 -7.95
C VAL A 105 19.96 -6.68 -8.27
N LEU A 106 20.75 -5.62 -8.39
CA LEU A 106 22.19 -5.72 -8.71
C LEU A 106 22.99 -6.49 -7.66
N ARG A 107 22.52 -6.54 -6.42
CA ARG A 107 23.11 -7.30 -5.33
C ARG A 107 22.47 -8.66 -5.08
N ASN A 108 21.50 -9.05 -5.90
CA ASN A 108 20.72 -10.28 -5.71
C ASN A 108 20.06 -10.36 -4.31
N THR A 109 19.58 -9.23 -3.80
CA THR A 109 18.98 -9.10 -2.48
C THR A 109 17.53 -8.62 -2.50
N VAL A 110 16.81 -8.78 -3.61
CA VAL A 110 15.40 -8.37 -3.78
C VAL A 110 14.50 -8.96 -2.68
N HIS A 111 14.82 -10.17 -2.20
CA HIS A 111 14.11 -10.81 -1.09
C HIS A 111 14.28 -10.12 0.26
N LYS A 112 15.21 -9.17 0.38
CA LYS A 112 15.50 -8.39 1.59
C LYS A 112 14.81 -7.01 1.59
N ILE A 113 14.08 -6.66 0.54
CA ILE A 113 13.30 -5.42 0.54
C ILE A 113 12.23 -5.55 1.61
N GLN A 114 12.25 -4.64 2.57
CA GLN A 114 11.32 -4.63 3.71
C GLN A 114 10.52 -3.34 3.82
N ASP A 115 10.81 -2.34 2.99
CA ASP A 115 10.07 -1.09 2.96
C ASP A 115 8.68 -1.33 2.31
N PRO A 116 7.59 -1.31 3.07
CA PRO A 116 6.27 -1.63 2.56
C PRO A 116 5.76 -0.60 1.55
N HIS A 117 6.23 0.65 1.59
CA HIS A 117 5.86 1.69 0.63
C HIS A 117 6.46 1.41 -0.75
N ASN A 118 7.79 1.26 -0.83
CA ASN A 118 8.48 0.99 -2.10
C ASN A 118 8.12 -0.39 -2.67
N ASP A 119 8.17 -1.42 -1.83
CA ASP A 119 7.81 -2.79 -2.18
C ASP A 119 6.33 -2.89 -2.58
N GLY A 120 5.47 -2.24 -1.80
CA GLY A 120 4.04 -2.22 -2.03
C GLY A 120 3.66 -1.50 -3.32
N TYR A 121 4.26 -0.34 -3.62
CA TYR A 121 4.01 0.37 -4.86
C TYR A 121 4.33 -0.50 -6.08
N SER A 122 5.54 -1.05 -6.15
CA SER A 122 5.96 -1.85 -7.30
C SER A 122 5.16 -3.14 -7.46
N LYS A 123 4.75 -3.77 -6.37
CA LYS A 123 3.87 -4.94 -6.40
C LYS A 123 2.45 -4.59 -6.82
N SER A 124 1.92 -3.46 -6.37
CA SER A 124 0.59 -2.98 -6.78
C SER A 124 0.56 -2.63 -8.26
N LEU A 125 1.60 -1.95 -8.76
CA LEU A 125 1.78 -1.69 -10.18
C LEU A 125 1.85 -2.99 -10.98
N TYR A 126 2.68 -3.95 -10.56
CA TYR A 126 2.79 -5.24 -11.21
C TYR A 126 1.48 -6.04 -11.19
N LEU A 127 0.72 -5.96 -10.10
CA LEU A 127 -0.60 -6.58 -9.98
C LEU A 127 -1.58 -5.99 -10.99
N ALA A 128 -1.62 -4.66 -11.09
CA ALA A 128 -2.48 -3.95 -12.03
C ALA A 128 -2.11 -4.24 -13.49
N ASP A 129 -0.83 -4.16 -13.83
CA ASP A 129 -0.33 -4.44 -15.19
C ASP A 129 -0.64 -5.86 -15.65
N ARG A 130 -0.48 -6.84 -14.76
CA ARG A 130 -0.64 -8.25 -15.12
C ARG A 130 -2.08 -8.74 -15.12
N PHE A 131 -2.91 -8.25 -14.22
CA PHE A 131 -4.26 -8.75 -13.99
C PHE A 131 -5.35 -7.71 -14.24
N GLY A 132 -4.97 -6.46 -14.52
CA GLY A 132 -5.84 -5.32 -14.76
C GLY A 132 -6.11 -4.48 -13.51
N ASP A 133 -6.31 -3.18 -13.70
CA ASP A 133 -6.45 -2.17 -12.63
C ASP A 133 -7.57 -2.50 -11.62
N SER A 134 -8.67 -3.08 -12.10
CA SER A 134 -9.80 -3.45 -11.22
C SER A 134 -9.52 -4.63 -10.28
N THR A 135 -8.38 -5.31 -10.45
CA THR A 135 -8.07 -6.53 -9.69
C THR A 135 -7.86 -6.25 -8.20
N ILE A 136 -7.19 -5.16 -7.86
CA ILE A 136 -7.02 -4.73 -6.47
C ILE A 136 -8.39 -4.54 -5.81
N SER A 137 -9.28 -3.79 -6.44
CA SER A 137 -10.64 -3.57 -5.93
C SER A 137 -11.43 -4.86 -5.80
N LYS A 138 -11.34 -5.78 -6.76
CA LYS A 138 -12.01 -7.09 -6.70
C LYS A 138 -11.51 -7.93 -5.54
N ILE A 139 -10.20 -7.93 -5.29
CA ILE A 139 -9.59 -8.66 -4.17
C ILE A 139 -10.12 -8.13 -2.85
N LEU A 140 -10.07 -6.82 -2.63
CA LEU A 140 -10.46 -6.21 -1.36
C LEU A 140 -11.96 -6.26 -1.08
N ASN A 141 -12.79 -6.22 -2.11
CA ASN A 141 -14.24 -6.31 -1.97
C ASN A 141 -14.77 -7.74 -1.93
N HIS A 142 -13.92 -8.73 -2.14
CA HIS A 142 -14.35 -10.13 -2.06
C HIS A 142 -14.76 -10.50 -0.63
N ARG A 143 -15.83 -11.25 -0.51
CA ARG A 143 -16.31 -11.81 0.75
C ARG A 143 -16.44 -13.32 0.60
N ASN A 144 -15.87 -14.04 1.57
CA ASN A 144 -16.02 -15.49 1.66
C ASN A 144 -17.44 -15.87 2.12
N LYS A 145 -17.70 -17.18 2.29
CA LYS A 145 -19.01 -17.67 2.75
C LYS A 145 -19.43 -17.13 4.12
N LEU A 146 -18.49 -16.73 4.96
CA LEU A 146 -18.72 -16.13 6.28
C LEU A 146 -18.84 -14.60 6.24
N LYS A 147 -18.89 -14.01 5.02
CA LYS A 147 -19.08 -12.58 4.74
C LYS A 147 -17.94 -11.66 5.21
N PHE A 148 -16.73 -12.16 5.33
CA PHE A 148 -15.53 -11.37 5.58
C PHE A 148 -14.45 -11.60 4.52
N LEU A 149 -13.41 -10.78 4.49
CA LEU A 149 -12.27 -10.95 3.61
C LEU A 149 -11.32 -12.02 4.16
N ASP A 150 -11.08 -13.08 3.39
CA ASP A 150 -9.86 -13.88 3.46
C ASP A 150 -8.98 -13.45 2.29
N PHE A 151 -7.91 -12.73 2.59
CA PHE A 151 -7.07 -12.14 1.54
C PHE A 151 -6.42 -13.19 0.64
N LYS A 152 -5.94 -14.29 1.21
CA LYS A 152 -5.27 -15.34 0.43
C LYS A 152 -6.23 -16.05 -0.51
N GLU A 153 -7.43 -16.37 -0.04
CA GLU A 153 -8.50 -16.96 -0.85
C GLU A 153 -8.90 -16.00 -1.97
N SER A 154 -9.18 -14.75 -1.61
CA SER A 154 -9.58 -13.71 -2.55
C SER A 154 -8.52 -13.45 -3.61
N PHE A 155 -7.27 -13.31 -3.20
CA PHE A 155 -6.14 -13.10 -4.12
C PHE A 155 -6.06 -14.22 -5.15
N LYS A 156 -6.03 -15.47 -4.68
CA LYS A 156 -5.99 -16.64 -5.58
C LYS A 156 -7.20 -16.70 -6.51
N LYS A 157 -8.38 -16.36 -6.01
CA LYS A 157 -9.61 -16.36 -6.83
C LYS A 157 -9.56 -15.36 -7.97
N HIS A 158 -9.03 -14.15 -7.73
CA HIS A 158 -9.05 -13.07 -8.71
C HIS A 158 -7.81 -13.01 -9.61
N THR A 159 -6.69 -13.64 -9.20
CA THR A 159 -5.45 -13.69 -9.99
C THR A 159 -5.15 -15.07 -10.57
N GLY A 160 -5.77 -16.13 -10.07
CA GLY A 160 -5.47 -17.51 -10.44
C GLY A 160 -4.19 -18.08 -9.84
N ILE A 161 -3.39 -17.29 -9.12
CA ILE A 161 -2.11 -17.69 -8.53
C ILE A 161 -2.07 -17.44 -7.01
N THR A 162 -1.14 -18.09 -6.33
CA THR A 162 -0.92 -17.85 -4.89
C THR A 162 -0.07 -16.62 -4.66
N LEU A 163 -0.14 -16.02 -3.46
CA LEU A 163 0.76 -14.93 -3.06
C LEU A 163 2.23 -15.29 -3.17
N LYS A 164 2.59 -16.55 -2.89
CA LYS A 164 3.97 -17.03 -3.05
C LYS A 164 4.40 -16.98 -4.52
N GLN A 165 3.59 -17.52 -5.42
CA GLN A 165 3.86 -17.46 -6.87
C GLN A 165 3.93 -16.02 -7.37
N PHE A 166 3.01 -15.16 -6.93
CA PHE A 166 3.03 -13.74 -7.26
C PHE A 166 4.34 -13.06 -6.86
N ASN A 167 4.81 -13.27 -5.62
CA ASN A 167 6.07 -12.70 -5.16
C ASN A 167 7.30 -13.23 -5.92
N GLU A 168 7.27 -14.50 -6.32
CA GLU A 168 8.33 -15.09 -7.15
C GLU A 168 8.34 -14.50 -8.57
N ASP A 169 7.16 -14.35 -9.17
CA ASP A 169 7.00 -13.78 -10.51
C ASP A 169 7.38 -12.29 -10.52
N TRP A 170 6.94 -11.52 -9.52
CA TRP A 170 7.33 -10.12 -9.36
C TRP A 170 8.86 -9.97 -9.24
N ARG A 171 9.53 -10.81 -8.44
CA ARG A 171 11.00 -10.79 -8.34
C ARG A 171 11.69 -11.10 -9.65
N ARG A 172 11.18 -12.07 -10.41
CA ARG A 172 11.71 -12.38 -11.75
C ARG A 172 11.56 -11.19 -12.69
N GLN A 173 10.42 -10.53 -12.67
CA GLN A 173 10.20 -9.32 -13.47
C GLN A 173 11.16 -8.21 -13.08
N MET A 174 11.36 -7.91 -11.79
CA MET A 174 12.33 -6.93 -11.33
C MET A 174 13.75 -7.26 -11.81
N ASN A 175 14.16 -8.50 -11.68
CA ASN A 175 15.46 -8.95 -12.20
C ASN A 175 15.56 -8.74 -13.71
N THR A 176 14.58 -9.16 -14.49
CA THR A 176 14.58 -8.99 -15.94
C THR A 176 14.63 -7.51 -16.33
N PHE A 177 13.81 -6.68 -15.69
CA PHE A 177 13.73 -5.25 -15.98
C PHE A 177 15.06 -4.53 -15.74
N TYR A 178 15.72 -4.75 -14.60
CA TYR A 178 16.94 -4.05 -14.24
C TYR A 178 18.24 -4.66 -14.81
N PHE A 179 18.24 -5.93 -15.22
CA PHE A 179 19.40 -6.53 -15.90
C PHE A 179 19.37 -6.35 -17.41
N SER A 180 18.24 -5.95 -17.99
CA SER A 180 18.13 -5.67 -19.43
C SER A 180 18.41 -4.21 -19.80
N GLN A 181 18.64 -3.35 -18.82
CA GLN A 181 19.05 -1.96 -18.99
C GLN A 181 20.55 -1.80 -18.77
#